data_46e286f9f963d43b15a2dbce91a3efa9
#
_entry.id   46e286f9f963d43b15a2dbce91a3efa9
#
_cell.length_a   1.000
_cell.length_b   1.000
_cell.length_c   1.000
_cell.angle_alpha   90.00
_cell.angle_beta   90.00
_cell.angle_gamma   90.00
#
_symmetry.space_group_name_H-M   'P 1'
#
loop_
_entity.id
_entity.type
_entity.pdbx_description
1 polymer ?
#
loop_
_entity_poly.entity_id
_entity_poly.type
_entity_poly.pdbx_seq_one_letter_code
_entity_poly.pdbx_strand_id
1 'polypeptide(L)'
;MSYMDELNFWLNDDYFDQKTKDELLAIRNNEAEVEDRFYKELEFGTGGLRGVIGAGTNRMNVYTVRKATQGLANYIIKRGTQSKGVAIAFDSRRMSPEFSDEAARCLAANGIKAYIFESLRPTPELSFALRTLGCTAGIVVTASHKPPEYNGYKVYWEDGAQVTAPIDKDIITEVQAIKDYHTVKTMSREDAEKAGLYQVIGKEIDDKYMAELKKQIIHPDVIQEMADDIKIVYTPLCGTGNKPVRRILSELGFKHVYVVPEQENPDPNFTTLDYPNPEDPKAFTYALRLAKEKDADIVLATDPDADRLGVYAKDTKTGEYVAFTGNMSGMLIAEYILREKTATGTMPENPALVTTIVTTNMTKPITEAYGVKLIEVLTGFKFIGEQIKFFEQTGSNNYVFGLEESYGCLAGTHARDKDAVVAVMCLCEVAAYCKKHNMTLWDMMVSMYEKYGYFKETQYTITMKGIDGARQIAEIMDKLRKNPPKAFGDLKVEKFRDYLNDVVIDMESGEKTTTGLPKSNVLYFELPDNAWCCARPSGTEPKIKFYMGVKGNSIEDAQAKVEKLTEDVKAVL
;
A
#
# COMPACT_ATOMS: atom_id res chain seq x y z
N MET A 1 -15.46 28.15 13.27
CA MET A 1 -16.00 27.79 14.59
C MET A 1 -14.83 27.36 15.45
N SER A 2 -14.86 27.62 16.76
CA SER A 2 -13.88 27.03 17.68
C SER A 2 -14.18 25.54 17.86
N TYR A 3 -13.21 24.76 18.37
CA TYR A 3 -13.45 23.34 18.62
C TYR A 3 -14.58 23.12 19.65
N MET A 4 -14.80 24.07 20.56
CA MET A 4 -15.92 24.03 21.50
C MET A 4 -17.28 24.34 20.85
N ASP A 5 -17.31 25.22 19.85
CA ASP A 5 -18.54 25.47 19.07
C ASP A 5 -18.94 24.23 18.27
N GLU A 6 -17.97 23.54 17.68
CA GLU A 6 -18.20 22.26 16.97
C GLU A 6 -18.71 21.18 17.93
N LEU A 7 -18.10 21.02 19.10
CA LEU A 7 -18.60 20.07 20.11
C LEU A 7 -20.06 20.38 20.48
N ASN A 8 -20.38 21.65 20.74
CA ASN A 8 -21.74 22.07 21.10
C ASN A 8 -22.73 21.83 19.95
N PHE A 9 -22.32 22.06 18.72
CA PHE A 9 -23.12 21.75 17.55
C PHE A 9 -23.46 20.25 17.49
N TRP A 10 -22.45 19.37 17.60
CA TRP A 10 -22.65 17.93 17.58
C TRP A 10 -23.52 17.41 18.73
N LEU A 11 -23.46 18.03 19.91
CA LEU A 11 -24.28 17.67 21.07
C LEU A 11 -25.75 18.09 20.93
N ASN A 12 -26.04 19.20 20.23
CA ASN A 12 -27.36 19.80 20.21
C ASN A 12 -28.15 19.52 18.91
N ASP A 13 -27.46 19.27 17.79
CA ASP A 13 -28.10 19.02 16.53
C ASP A 13 -28.71 17.60 16.47
N ASP A 14 -29.90 17.48 15.92
CA ASP A 14 -30.64 16.20 15.83
C ASP A 14 -30.14 15.26 14.73
N TYR A 15 -29.23 15.74 13.87
CA TYR A 15 -28.55 14.91 12.87
C TYR A 15 -27.69 13.82 13.51
N PHE A 16 -27.12 14.09 14.68
CA PHE A 16 -26.24 13.17 15.40
C PHE A 16 -27.04 12.29 16.36
N ASP A 17 -26.74 10.97 16.33
CA ASP A 17 -27.43 10.01 17.17
C ASP A 17 -27.06 10.12 18.67
N GLN A 18 -27.88 9.49 19.52
CA GLN A 18 -27.68 9.56 20.97
C GLN A 18 -26.37 8.90 21.40
N LYS A 19 -25.96 7.80 20.75
CA LYS A 19 -24.69 7.12 21.07
C LYS A 19 -23.49 8.05 20.84
N THR A 20 -23.48 8.80 19.75
CA THR A 20 -22.46 9.80 19.45
C THR A 20 -22.45 10.91 20.50
N LYS A 21 -23.64 11.40 20.88
CA LYS A 21 -23.76 12.43 21.93
C LYS A 21 -23.28 11.93 23.29
N ASP A 22 -23.59 10.70 23.66
CA ASP A 22 -23.16 10.10 24.92
C ASP A 22 -21.63 9.95 24.97
N GLU A 23 -21.00 9.54 23.86
CA GLU A 23 -19.54 9.48 23.74
C GLU A 23 -18.91 10.87 23.92
N LEU A 24 -19.46 11.91 23.30
CA LEU A 24 -18.96 13.27 23.43
C LEU A 24 -19.19 13.85 24.84
N LEU A 25 -20.31 13.55 25.49
CA LEU A 25 -20.57 13.94 26.86
C LEU A 25 -19.56 13.33 27.83
N ALA A 26 -19.14 12.09 27.62
CA ALA A 26 -18.15 11.41 28.46
C ALA A 26 -16.76 12.09 28.41
N ILE A 27 -16.42 12.77 27.35
CA ILE A 27 -15.11 13.44 27.16
C ILE A 27 -15.19 14.96 27.33
N ARG A 28 -16.38 15.54 27.55
CA ARG A 28 -16.64 16.99 27.54
C ARG A 28 -15.72 17.80 28.44
N ASN A 29 -15.30 17.23 29.56
CA ASN A 29 -14.43 17.88 30.55
C ASN A 29 -12.95 17.64 30.30
N ASN A 30 -12.59 16.87 29.26
CA ASN A 30 -11.20 16.64 28.84
C ASN A 30 -10.89 17.56 27.65
N GLU A 31 -10.43 18.77 27.94
CA GLU A 31 -10.20 19.81 26.92
C GLU A 31 -9.25 19.34 25.80
N ALA A 32 -8.17 18.64 26.15
CA ALA A 32 -7.20 18.13 25.17
C ALA A 32 -7.83 17.11 24.21
N GLU A 33 -8.69 16.22 24.73
CA GLU A 33 -9.40 15.23 23.88
C GLU A 33 -10.46 15.90 23.00
N VAL A 34 -11.17 16.90 23.51
CA VAL A 34 -12.15 17.68 22.75
C VAL A 34 -11.45 18.45 21.63
N GLU A 35 -10.36 19.13 21.95
CA GLU A 35 -9.57 19.86 20.95
C GLU A 35 -9.08 18.92 19.86
N ASP A 36 -8.48 17.77 20.20
CA ASP A 36 -7.97 16.80 19.24
C ASP A 36 -9.06 16.25 18.30
N ARG A 37 -10.30 16.10 18.79
CA ARG A 37 -11.43 15.65 17.99
C ARG A 37 -12.05 16.70 17.07
N PHE A 38 -11.91 17.99 17.38
CA PHE A 38 -12.64 19.06 16.72
C PHE A 38 -11.80 20.24 16.19
N TYR A 39 -10.45 20.24 16.38
CA TYR A 39 -9.63 21.37 15.94
C TYR A 39 -9.56 21.52 14.41
N LYS A 40 -9.88 20.43 13.69
CA LYS A 40 -9.97 20.39 12.22
C LYS A 40 -10.96 19.32 11.77
N GLU A 41 -11.29 19.35 10.48
CA GLU A 41 -11.93 18.22 9.82
C GLU A 41 -10.87 17.15 9.47
N LEU A 42 -11.29 15.88 9.47
CA LEU A 42 -10.45 14.79 8.96
C LEU A 42 -10.16 15.05 7.48
N GLU A 43 -8.91 15.20 7.15
CA GLU A 43 -8.50 15.56 5.80
C GLU A 43 -8.71 14.39 4.83
N PHE A 44 -9.39 14.67 3.73
CA PHE A 44 -9.38 13.81 2.57
C PHE A 44 -8.02 13.99 1.90
N GLY A 45 -7.03 13.19 2.33
CA GLY A 45 -5.68 13.23 1.80
C GLY A 45 -5.62 12.74 0.34
N THR A 46 -4.43 12.49 -0.15
CA THR A 46 -4.20 12.05 -1.54
C THR A 46 -4.85 10.69 -1.87
N GLY A 47 -6.18 10.61 -1.82
CA GLY A 47 -6.95 9.44 -2.22
C GLY A 47 -7.84 8.84 -1.14
N GLY A 48 -8.12 9.56 -0.05
CA GLY A 48 -9.09 9.11 0.96
C GLY A 48 -8.88 9.67 2.36
N LEU A 49 -9.71 9.19 3.29
CA LEU A 49 -9.65 9.50 4.72
C LEU A 49 -8.85 8.44 5.47
N ARG A 50 -8.20 8.84 6.55
CA ARG A 50 -7.63 7.92 7.55
C ARG A 50 -7.57 8.61 8.91
N GLY A 51 -8.07 7.96 9.95
CA GLY A 51 -8.06 8.52 11.29
C GLY A 51 -8.47 7.51 12.36
N VAL A 52 -8.41 7.96 13.59
CA VAL A 52 -8.92 7.20 14.75
C VAL A 52 -10.45 7.15 14.70
N ILE A 53 -11.01 6.00 15.04
CA ILE A 53 -12.47 5.79 15.11
C ILE A 53 -13.01 6.53 16.33
N GLY A 54 -14.08 7.29 16.17
CA GLY A 54 -14.75 7.99 17.28
C GLY A 54 -15.61 9.17 16.81
N ALA A 55 -16.34 9.77 17.74
CA ALA A 55 -17.11 10.98 17.48
C ALA A 55 -16.21 12.20 17.33
N GLY A 56 -16.52 13.07 16.37
CA GLY A 56 -15.80 14.31 16.09
C GLY A 56 -15.44 14.49 14.62
N THR A 57 -15.16 15.72 14.24
CA THR A 57 -14.83 16.10 12.86
C THR A 57 -13.47 15.55 12.40
N ASN A 58 -12.51 15.38 13.33
CA ASN A 58 -11.19 14.81 13.10
C ASN A 58 -11.14 13.31 13.47
N ARG A 59 -12.20 12.58 13.22
CA ARG A 59 -12.34 11.15 13.51
C ARG A 59 -13.03 10.41 12.36
N MET A 60 -12.76 9.10 12.28
CA MET A 60 -13.53 8.20 11.42
C MET A 60 -14.84 7.80 12.13
N ASN A 61 -15.93 8.16 11.55
CA ASN A 61 -17.29 7.82 12.02
C ASN A 61 -18.27 7.82 10.83
N VAL A 62 -19.51 7.42 11.06
CA VAL A 62 -20.53 7.36 10.02
C VAL A 62 -20.78 8.72 9.35
N TYR A 63 -20.65 9.81 10.07
CA TYR A 63 -20.90 11.16 9.56
C TYR A 63 -19.79 11.66 8.63
N THR A 64 -18.53 11.41 8.99
CA THR A 64 -17.38 11.75 8.15
C THR A 64 -17.33 10.87 6.89
N VAL A 65 -17.71 9.59 6.99
CA VAL A 65 -17.86 8.68 5.85
C VAL A 65 -19.00 9.13 4.92
N ARG A 66 -20.17 9.46 5.47
CA ARG A 66 -21.29 10.00 4.67
C ARG A 66 -20.90 11.28 3.94
N LYS A 67 -20.27 12.22 4.63
CA LYS A 67 -19.81 13.49 4.03
C LYS A 67 -18.84 13.25 2.88
N ALA A 68 -17.85 12.38 3.07
CA ALA A 68 -16.90 12.00 2.03
C ALA A 68 -17.61 11.33 0.83
N THR A 69 -18.55 10.45 1.10
CA THR A 69 -19.32 9.74 0.07
C THR A 69 -20.26 10.67 -0.69
N GLN A 70 -20.88 11.64 -0.01
CA GLN A 70 -21.71 12.67 -0.67
C GLN A 70 -20.87 13.53 -1.61
N GLY A 71 -19.66 13.93 -1.19
CA GLY A 71 -18.73 14.66 -2.05
C GLY A 71 -18.32 13.85 -3.28
N LEU A 72 -17.98 12.57 -3.10
CA LEU A 72 -17.73 11.66 -4.20
C LEU A 72 -18.93 11.52 -5.14
N ALA A 73 -20.13 11.36 -4.58
CA ALA A 73 -21.38 11.27 -5.37
C ALA A 73 -21.62 12.55 -6.18
N ASN A 74 -21.42 13.73 -5.60
CA ASN A 74 -21.54 15.01 -6.29
C ASN A 74 -20.57 15.10 -7.48
N TYR A 75 -19.33 14.66 -7.28
CA TYR A 75 -18.33 14.62 -8.35
C TYR A 75 -18.71 13.66 -9.48
N ILE A 76 -19.16 12.43 -9.13
CA ILE A 76 -19.61 11.43 -10.10
C ILE A 76 -20.78 11.98 -10.94
N ILE A 77 -21.77 12.65 -10.31
CA ILE A 77 -22.90 13.24 -10.98
C ILE A 77 -22.46 14.38 -11.92
N LYS A 78 -21.55 15.26 -11.49
CA LYS A 78 -20.97 16.31 -12.34
C LYS A 78 -20.23 15.74 -13.55
N ARG A 79 -19.63 14.60 -13.41
CA ARG A 79 -18.98 13.86 -14.50
C ARG A 79 -19.96 13.15 -15.43
N GLY A 80 -21.24 13.03 -15.05
CA GLY A 80 -22.25 12.32 -15.81
C GLY A 80 -22.07 10.80 -15.86
N THR A 81 -21.36 10.20 -14.90
CA THR A 81 -21.01 8.79 -14.89
C THR A 81 -21.74 7.96 -13.82
N GLN A 82 -22.77 8.53 -13.19
CA GLN A 82 -23.53 7.88 -12.12
C GLN A 82 -24.13 6.54 -12.49
N SER A 83 -24.47 6.32 -13.76
CA SER A 83 -25.03 5.05 -14.25
C SER A 83 -24.07 3.88 -14.20
N LYS A 84 -22.75 4.13 -14.12
CA LYS A 84 -21.72 3.08 -14.04
C LYS A 84 -21.64 2.43 -12.65
N GLY A 85 -22.07 3.13 -11.61
CA GLY A 85 -22.03 2.62 -10.24
C GLY A 85 -20.65 2.69 -9.59
N VAL A 86 -20.59 2.23 -8.34
CA VAL A 86 -19.39 2.22 -7.48
C VAL A 86 -19.25 0.87 -6.80
N ALA A 87 -18.08 0.25 -6.86
CA ALA A 87 -17.76 -0.98 -6.14
C ALA A 87 -17.21 -0.67 -4.73
N ILE A 88 -17.54 -1.50 -3.74
CA ILE A 88 -17.15 -1.30 -2.34
C ILE A 88 -16.62 -2.59 -1.75
N ALA A 89 -15.40 -2.54 -1.18
CA ALA A 89 -14.80 -3.58 -0.37
C ALA A 89 -14.36 -3.05 1.00
N PHE A 90 -14.10 -3.94 1.93
CA PHE A 90 -13.71 -3.61 3.29
C PHE A 90 -12.87 -4.72 3.92
N ASP A 91 -12.10 -4.35 4.93
CA ASP A 91 -11.26 -5.26 5.70
C ASP A 91 -11.92 -5.74 7.01
N SER A 92 -11.12 -6.37 7.88
CA SER A 92 -11.58 -6.96 9.15
C SER A 92 -11.70 -5.96 10.31
N ARG A 93 -11.36 -4.68 10.12
CA ARG A 93 -11.31 -3.67 11.18
C ARG A 93 -12.68 -3.36 11.77
N ARG A 94 -12.66 -2.83 13.01
CA ARG A 94 -13.86 -2.25 13.62
C ARG A 94 -14.50 -1.25 12.67
N MET A 95 -15.80 -1.29 12.58
CA MET A 95 -16.63 -0.39 11.77
C MET A 95 -16.41 -0.48 10.24
N SER A 96 -15.55 -1.37 9.74
CA SER A 96 -15.37 -1.50 8.29
C SER A 96 -16.64 -1.94 7.56
N PRO A 97 -17.39 -2.95 8.03
CA PRO A 97 -18.68 -3.29 7.43
C PRO A 97 -19.71 -2.15 7.53
N GLU A 98 -19.82 -1.49 8.68
CA GLU A 98 -20.77 -0.41 8.95
C GLU A 98 -20.49 0.81 8.08
N PHE A 99 -19.22 1.23 7.97
CA PHE A 99 -18.82 2.35 7.12
C PHE A 99 -19.05 2.05 5.64
N SER A 100 -18.86 0.81 5.23
CA SER A 100 -19.11 0.37 3.85
C SER A 100 -20.60 0.37 3.52
N ASP A 101 -21.45 -0.09 4.43
CA ASP A 101 -22.90 -0.02 4.30
C ASP A 101 -23.40 1.44 4.23
N GLU A 102 -22.88 2.31 5.10
CA GLU A 102 -23.20 3.75 5.06
C GLU A 102 -22.81 4.40 3.76
N ALA A 103 -21.63 4.08 3.21
CA ALA A 103 -21.21 4.57 1.91
C ALA A 103 -22.15 4.09 0.79
N ALA A 104 -22.52 2.81 0.79
CA ALA A 104 -23.43 2.23 -0.19
C ALA A 104 -24.81 2.90 -0.14
N ARG A 105 -25.33 3.15 1.06
CA ARG A 105 -26.63 3.80 1.28
C ARG A 105 -26.63 5.27 0.86
N CYS A 106 -25.53 5.98 1.11
CA CYS A 106 -25.36 7.35 0.64
C CYS A 106 -25.30 7.42 -0.89
N LEU A 107 -24.56 6.55 -1.54
CA LEU A 107 -24.50 6.45 -3.01
C LEU A 107 -25.90 6.16 -3.59
N ALA A 108 -26.62 5.18 -3.05
CA ALA A 108 -27.96 4.83 -3.48
C ALA A 108 -28.94 5.99 -3.35
N ALA A 109 -28.89 6.76 -2.25
CA ALA A 109 -29.71 7.94 -2.05
C ALA A 109 -29.42 9.07 -3.06
N ASN A 110 -28.26 9.03 -3.70
CA ASN A 110 -27.88 9.93 -4.81
C ASN A 110 -28.12 9.31 -6.19
N GLY A 111 -28.83 8.18 -6.28
CA GLY A 111 -29.14 7.50 -7.54
C GLY A 111 -27.95 6.77 -8.15
N ILE A 112 -26.91 6.49 -7.38
CA ILE A 112 -25.69 5.78 -7.82
C ILE A 112 -25.74 4.36 -7.28
N LYS A 113 -25.67 3.37 -8.17
CA LYS A 113 -25.66 1.96 -7.77
C LYS A 113 -24.39 1.59 -7.05
N ALA A 114 -24.51 1.00 -5.86
CA ALA A 114 -23.43 0.43 -5.09
C ALA A 114 -23.36 -1.08 -5.28
N TYR A 115 -22.15 -1.59 -5.61
CA TYR A 115 -21.82 -3.00 -5.65
C TYR A 115 -20.94 -3.30 -4.44
N ILE A 116 -21.50 -3.87 -3.38
CA ILE A 116 -20.79 -4.12 -2.13
C ILE A 116 -20.49 -5.61 -1.95
N PHE A 117 -19.27 -5.96 -1.59
CA PHE A 117 -18.95 -7.35 -1.29
C PHE A 117 -19.71 -7.86 -0.07
N GLU A 118 -20.14 -9.13 -0.13
CA GLU A 118 -20.88 -9.82 0.94
C GLU A 118 -20.12 -9.96 2.26
N SER A 119 -18.79 -9.98 2.17
CA SER A 119 -17.87 -10.06 3.29
C SER A 119 -16.53 -9.41 2.91
N LEU A 120 -15.61 -9.32 3.87
CA LEU A 120 -14.31 -8.67 3.65
C LEU A 120 -13.58 -9.20 2.40
N ARG A 121 -12.97 -8.31 1.64
CA ARG A 121 -12.17 -8.61 0.43
C ARG A 121 -10.92 -7.74 0.37
N PRO A 122 -9.85 -8.24 -0.28
CA PRO A 122 -8.60 -7.49 -0.49
C PRO A 122 -8.78 -6.18 -1.26
N THR A 123 -7.96 -5.20 -0.96
CA THR A 123 -7.83 -3.97 -1.75
C THR A 123 -7.61 -4.25 -3.25
N PRO A 124 -6.67 -5.13 -3.67
CA PRO A 124 -6.48 -5.42 -5.09
C PRO A 124 -7.71 -6.06 -5.74
N GLU A 125 -8.51 -6.82 -5.00
CA GLU A 125 -9.73 -7.39 -5.53
C GLU A 125 -10.82 -6.33 -5.77
N LEU A 126 -10.86 -5.27 -4.96
CA LEU A 126 -11.70 -4.09 -5.25
C LEU A 126 -11.27 -3.43 -6.56
N SER A 127 -9.97 -3.19 -6.74
CA SER A 127 -9.43 -2.65 -7.98
C SER A 127 -9.83 -3.48 -9.20
N PHE A 128 -9.75 -4.80 -9.10
CA PHE A 128 -10.21 -5.75 -10.10
C PHE A 128 -11.73 -5.70 -10.33
N ALA A 129 -12.51 -5.69 -9.24
CA ALA A 129 -13.97 -5.70 -9.30
C ALA A 129 -14.53 -4.46 -10.01
N LEU A 130 -14.06 -3.28 -9.65
CA LEU A 130 -14.56 -2.05 -10.28
C LEU A 130 -14.31 -1.99 -11.78
N ARG A 131 -13.17 -2.52 -12.23
CA ARG A 131 -12.85 -2.63 -13.66
C ARG A 131 -13.72 -3.70 -14.36
N THR A 132 -13.90 -4.84 -13.73
CA THR A 132 -14.71 -5.94 -14.25
C THR A 132 -16.18 -5.57 -14.38
N LEU A 133 -16.70 -4.79 -13.42
CA LEU A 133 -18.08 -4.31 -13.42
C LEU A 133 -18.28 -3.04 -14.26
N GLY A 134 -17.19 -2.41 -14.73
CA GLY A 134 -17.25 -1.14 -15.45
C GLY A 134 -17.71 0.03 -14.59
N CYS A 135 -17.42 0.01 -13.29
CA CYS A 135 -17.77 1.07 -12.36
C CYS A 135 -16.97 2.35 -12.63
N THR A 136 -17.57 3.51 -12.30
CA THR A 136 -16.87 4.80 -12.38
C THR A 136 -15.86 5.01 -11.27
N ALA A 137 -16.10 4.41 -10.09
CA ALA A 137 -15.25 4.52 -8.92
C ALA A 137 -15.31 3.25 -8.07
N GLY A 138 -14.41 3.17 -7.10
CA GLY A 138 -14.40 2.16 -6.06
C GLY A 138 -14.06 2.74 -4.70
N ILE A 139 -14.49 2.08 -3.65
CA ILE A 139 -14.21 2.44 -2.26
C ILE A 139 -13.66 1.22 -1.54
N VAL A 140 -12.56 1.39 -0.80
CA VAL A 140 -12.09 0.39 0.16
C VAL A 140 -12.08 1.01 1.56
N VAL A 141 -12.81 0.38 2.47
CA VAL A 141 -12.82 0.78 3.88
C VAL A 141 -11.75 -0.03 4.62
N THR A 142 -10.62 0.61 4.87
CA THR A 142 -9.45 0.01 5.52
C THR A 142 -8.49 1.09 6.01
N ALA A 143 -7.74 0.79 7.06
CA ALA A 143 -6.54 1.54 7.45
C ALA A 143 -5.25 0.72 7.21
N SER A 144 -5.31 -0.32 6.35
CA SER A 144 -4.18 -1.21 6.05
C SER A 144 -3.55 -1.75 7.35
N HIS A 145 -2.27 -1.57 7.55
CA HIS A 145 -1.49 -2.08 8.69
C HIS A 145 -1.48 -1.19 9.94
N LYS A 146 -2.33 -0.14 10.02
CA LYS A 146 -2.37 0.76 11.19
C LYS A 146 -2.92 0.04 12.45
N PRO A 147 -2.68 0.57 13.67
CA PRO A 147 -3.26 0.03 14.90
C PRO A 147 -4.79 -0.11 14.87
N PRO A 148 -5.38 -0.95 15.76
CA PRO A 148 -6.80 -1.32 15.70
C PRO A 148 -7.78 -0.15 15.92
N GLU A 149 -7.36 0.94 16.55
CA GLU A 149 -8.18 2.13 16.75
C GLU A 149 -8.38 2.97 15.49
N TYR A 150 -7.61 2.69 14.40
CA TYR A 150 -7.72 3.40 13.13
C TYR A 150 -8.67 2.71 12.15
N ASN A 151 -9.32 3.52 11.32
CA ASN A 151 -9.91 3.08 10.07
C ASN A 151 -9.68 4.11 8.96
N GLY A 152 -10.09 3.81 7.75
CA GLY A 152 -9.91 4.68 6.59
C GLY A 152 -10.91 4.40 5.49
N TYR A 153 -10.88 5.25 4.48
CA TYR A 153 -11.77 5.24 3.34
C TYR A 153 -10.95 5.65 2.12
N LYS A 154 -10.56 4.69 1.28
CA LYS A 154 -9.77 4.91 0.06
C LYS A 154 -10.70 5.00 -1.15
N VAL A 155 -10.41 5.92 -2.06
CA VAL A 155 -11.18 6.10 -3.31
C VAL A 155 -10.33 5.71 -4.51
N TYR A 156 -10.92 4.91 -5.39
CA TYR A 156 -10.37 4.43 -6.66
C TYR A 156 -11.21 4.97 -7.81
N TRP A 157 -10.60 5.12 -8.99
CA TRP A 157 -11.29 5.58 -10.17
C TRP A 157 -11.47 4.47 -11.22
N GLU A 158 -12.14 4.77 -12.33
CA GLU A 158 -12.56 3.79 -13.35
C GLU A 158 -11.43 2.94 -13.94
N ASP A 159 -10.19 3.40 -13.89
CA ASP A 159 -9.01 2.63 -14.30
C ASP A 159 -8.56 1.57 -13.30
N GLY A 160 -9.10 1.59 -12.08
CA GLY A 160 -8.77 0.68 -10.98
C GLY A 160 -7.67 1.18 -10.05
N ALA A 161 -7.04 2.32 -10.34
CA ALA A 161 -6.03 2.92 -9.47
C ALA A 161 -6.67 3.84 -8.43
N GLN A 162 -5.99 3.99 -7.29
CA GLN A 162 -6.34 5.01 -6.32
C GLN A 162 -6.24 6.40 -6.99
N VAL A 163 -7.20 7.29 -6.69
CA VAL A 163 -7.28 8.59 -7.35
C VAL A 163 -6.01 9.41 -7.24
N THR A 164 -5.64 10.05 -8.35
CA THR A 164 -4.53 11.00 -8.48
C THR A 164 -5.05 12.35 -8.98
N ALA A 165 -4.18 13.37 -9.02
CA ALA A 165 -4.54 14.67 -9.55
C ALA A 165 -4.92 14.59 -11.06
N PRO A 166 -5.94 15.30 -11.52
CA PRO A 166 -6.75 16.30 -10.81
C PRO A 166 -7.94 15.73 -10.03
N ILE A 167 -8.28 14.45 -10.20
CA ILE A 167 -9.50 13.82 -9.69
C ILE A 167 -9.58 13.90 -8.17
N ASP A 168 -8.48 13.60 -7.48
CA ASP A 168 -8.41 13.67 -6.02
C ASP A 168 -8.76 15.06 -5.49
N LYS A 169 -8.21 16.11 -6.12
CA LYS A 169 -8.48 17.52 -5.75
C LYS A 169 -9.92 17.94 -6.03
N ASP A 170 -10.49 17.46 -7.13
CA ASP A 170 -11.86 17.74 -7.49
C ASP A 170 -12.84 17.10 -6.49
N ILE A 171 -12.58 15.87 -6.08
CA ILE A 171 -13.37 15.18 -5.04
C ILE A 171 -13.23 15.90 -3.70
N ILE A 172 -12.02 16.30 -3.30
CA ILE A 172 -11.79 17.07 -2.07
C ILE A 172 -12.61 18.35 -2.08
N THR A 173 -12.64 19.06 -3.22
CA THR A 173 -13.41 20.30 -3.39
C THR A 173 -14.90 20.04 -3.15
N GLU A 174 -15.47 18.98 -3.70
CA GLU A 174 -16.87 18.61 -3.46
C GLU A 174 -17.16 18.27 -2.00
N VAL A 175 -16.26 17.53 -1.33
CA VAL A 175 -16.39 17.21 0.10
C VAL A 175 -16.34 18.47 0.95
N GLN A 176 -15.40 19.37 0.68
CA GLN A 176 -15.25 20.63 1.40
C GLN A 176 -16.40 21.64 1.17
N ALA A 177 -17.10 21.52 0.04
CA ALA A 177 -18.27 22.34 -0.26
C ALA A 177 -19.48 22.00 0.62
N ILE A 178 -19.53 20.81 1.23
CA ILE A 178 -20.60 20.39 2.13
C ILE A 178 -20.38 21.04 3.51
N LYS A 179 -21.20 22.06 3.80
CA LYS A 179 -21.13 22.79 5.09
C LYS A 179 -22.24 22.37 6.06
N ASP A 180 -23.35 21.88 5.55
CA ASP A 180 -24.50 21.44 6.32
C ASP A 180 -24.66 19.92 6.19
N TYR A 181 -24.55 19.19 7.30
CA TYR A 181 -24.71 17.74 7.33
C TYR A 181 -26.11 17.28 6.91
N HIS A 182 -27.16 18.10 7.11
CA HIS A 182 -28.52 17.78 6.69
C HIS A 182 -28.68 17.71 5.16
N THR A 183 -27.72 18.22 4.39
CA THR A 183 -27.72 18.09 2.93
C THR A 183 -27.15 16.75 2.44
N VAL A 184 -26.53 15.98 3.32
CA VAL A 184 -25.99 14.65 3.01
C VAL A 184 -27.15 13.66 2.90
N LYS A 185 -27.27 13.02 1.75
CA LYS A 185 -28.35 12.07 1.48
C LYS A 185 -28.00 10.68 1.97
N THR A 186 -28.96 10.02 2.57
CA THR A 186 -28.91 8.59 2.92
C THR A 186 -30.30 7.97 2.82
N MET A 187 -30.37 6.66 2.70
CA MET A 187 -31.62 5.91 2.70
C MET A 187 -31.44 4.58 3.46
N SER A 188 -32.53 3.88 3.73
CA SER A 188 -32.42 2.55 4.31
C SER A 188 -31.83 1.57 3.29
N ARG A 189 -31.14 0.53 3.78
CA ARG A 189 -30.66 -0.55 2.92
C ARG A 189 -31.82 -1.22 2.17
N GLU A 190 -32.91 -1.48 2.84
CA GLU A 190 -34.09 -2.09 2.25
C GLU A 190 -34.63 -1.29 1.05
N ASP A 191 -34.75 0.04 1.19
CA ASP A 191 -35.21 0.90 0.09
C ASP A 191 -34.18 0.94 -1.05
N ALA A 192 -32.89 0.95 -0.75
CA ALA A 192 -31.81 0.91 -1.73
C ALA A 192 -31.80 -0.42 -2.52
N GLU A 193 -32.03 -1.56 -1.85
CA GLU A 193 -32.17 -2.87 -2.49
C GLU A 193 -33.44 -2.92 -3.38
N LYS A 194 -34.60 -2.44 -2.89
CA LYS A 194 -35.84 -2.36 -3.68
C LYS A 194 -35.68 -1.48 -4.91
N ALA A 195 -34.92 -0.41 -4.81
CA ALA A 195 -34.61 0.47 -5.94
C ALA A 195 -33.57 -0.11 -6.93
N GLY A 196 -32.99 -1.27 -6.62
CA GLY A 196 -31.93 -1.87 -7.43
C GLY A 196 -30.60 -1.11 -7.38
N LEU A 197 -30.39 -0.25 -6.36
CA LEU A 197 -29.22 0.59 -6.18
C LEU A 197 -28.24 0.05 -5.13
N TYR A 198 -28.55 -1.07 -4.50
CA TYR A 198 -27.68 -1.77 -3.55
C TYR A 198 -27.60 -3.23 -3.97
N GLN A 199 -26.45 -3.63 -4.49
CA GLN A 199 -26.25 -5.00 -4.98
C GLN A 199 -25.09 -5.64 -4.24
N VAL A 200 -25.34 -6.79 -3.62
CA VAL A 200 -24.30 -7.62 -3.01
C VAL A 200 -23.57 -8.41 -4.10
N ILE A 201 -22.25 -8.40 -4.06
CA ILE A 201 -21.36 -9.15 -4.96
C ILE A 201 -20.46 -10.08 -4.13
N GLY A 202 -19.84 -11.06 -4.78
CA GLY A 202 -18.98 -12.04 -4.10
C GLY A 202 -18.38 -13.04 -5.06
N LYS A 203 -18.76 -14.30 -4.94
CA LYS A 203 -18.16 -15.45 -5.61
C LYS A 203 -17.90 -15.28 -7.11
N GLU A 204 -18.79 -14.63 -7.84
CA GLU A 204 -18.59 -14.42 -9.29
C GLU A 204 -17.35 -13.56 -9.58
N ILE A 205 -17.11 -12.53 -8.76
CA ILE A 205 -15.92 -11.69 -8.87
C ILE A 205 -14.69 -12.46 -8.39
N ASP A 206 -14.79 -13.17 -7.26
CA ASP A 206 -13.72 -14.01 -6.73
C ASP A 206 -13.22 -15.01 -7.78
N ASP A 207 -14.14 -15.68 -8.49
CA ASP A 207 -13.80 -16.68 -9.52
C ASP A 207 -13.04 -16.04 -10.70
N LYS A 208 -13.49 -14.88 -11.16
CA LYS A 208 -12.82 -14.13 -12.23
C LYS A 208 -11.44 -13.63 -11.77
N TYR A 209 -11.33 -13.14 -10.54
CA TYR A 209 -10.08 -12.70 -9.96
C TYR A 209 -9.06 -13.83 -9.88
N MET A 210 -9.43 -14.99 -9.34
CA MET A 210 -8.57 -16.17 -9.31
C MET A 210 -8.10 -16.60 -10.71
N ALA A 211 -8.98 -16.53 -11.70
CA ALA A 211 -8.63 -16.87 -13.09
C ALA A 211 -7.58 -15.90 -13.67
N GLU A 212 -7.68 -14.61 -13.37
CA GLU A 212 -6.70 -13.62 -13.80
C GLU A 212 -5.35 -13.78 -13.10
N LEU A 213 -5.33 -14.09 -11.80
CA LEU A 213 -4.08 -14.35 -11.07
C LEU A 213 -3.30 -15.50 -11.70
N LYS A 214 -3.97 -16.60 -12.02
CA LYS A 214 -3.33 -17.80 -12.60
C LYS A 214 -2.64 -17.54 -13.93
N LYS A 215 -3.06 -16.53 -14.70
CA LYS A 215 -2.38 -16.13 -15.94
C LYS A 215 -0.95 -15.61 -15.72
N GLN A 216 -0.60 -15.25 -14.49
CA GLN A 216 0.74 -14.78 -14.16
C GLN A 216 1.74 -15.91 -13.89
N ILE A 217 1.28 -17.16 -13.81
CA ILE A 217 2.15 -18.32 -13.65
C ILE A 217 2.92 -18.55 -14.96
N ILE A 218 4.23 -18.77 -14.84
CA ILE A 218 5.12 -18.98 -15.98
C ILE A 218 5.38 -20.47 -16.20
N HIS A 219 5.60 -21.21 -15.11
CA HIS A 219 5.92 -22.65 -15.14
C HIS A 219 4.93 -23.48 -14.31
N PRO A 220 3.71 -23.73 -14.83
CA PRO A 220 2.73 -24.55 -14.13
C PRO A 220 3.21 -26.01 -13.92
N ASP A 221 4.06 -26.52 -14.80
CA ASP A 221 4.71 -27.83 -14.69
C ASP A 221 5.64 -27.93 -13.46
N VAL A 222 6.41 -26.88 -13.19
CA VAL A 222 7.29 -26.81 -11.99
C VAL A 222 6.47 -26.83 -10.70
N ILE A 223 5.36 -26.09 -10.69
CA ILE A 223 4.45 -26.09 -9.53
C ILE A 223 3.86 -27.49 -9.36
N GLN A 224 3.35 -28.11 -10.42
CA GLN A 224 2.75 -29.43 -10.37
C GLN A 224 3.74 -30.49 -9.85
N GLU A 225 5.00 -30.40 -10.24
CA GLU A 225 6.05 -31.33 -9.80
C GLU A 225 6.43 -31.15 -8.33
N MET A 226 6.51 -29.89 -7.85
CA MET A 226 7.12 -29.56 -6.56
C MET A 226 6.12 -29.18 -5.47
N ALA A 227 4.84 -29.00 -5.77
CA ALA A 227 3.86 -28.48 -4.81
C ALA A 227 3.67 -29.38 -3.57
N ASP A 228 3.88 -30.68 -3.71
CA ASP A 228 3.80 -31.63 -2.60
C ASP A 228 5.04 -31.61 -1.69
N ASP A 229 6.15 -31.06 -2.15
CA ASP A 229 7.42 -31.05 -1.41
C ASP A 229 7.66 -29.72 -0.67
N ILE A 230 6.82 -28.71 -0.91
CA ILE A 230 6.97 -27.39 -0.31
C ILE A 230 6.05 -27.23 0.89
N LYS A 231 6.63 -26.82 2.01
CA LYS A 231 5.91 -26.51 3.24
C LYS A 231 5.85 -25.01 3.44
N ILE A 232 4.64 -24.48 3.49
CA ILE A 232 4.33 -23.06 3.59
C ILE A 232 3.63 -22.79 4.90
N VAL A 233 4.13 -21.84 5.70
CA VAL A 233 3.37 -21.26 6.80
C VAL A 233 2.84 -19.91 6.34
N TYR A 234 1.57 -19.69 6.58
CA TYR A 234 0.89 -18.47 6.21
C TYR A 234 0.09 -17.86 7.36
N THR A 235 0.20 -16.55 7.52
CA THR A 235 -0.70 -15.79 8.39
C THR A 235 -1.36 -14.65 7.64
N PRO A 236 -2.71 -14.57 7.65
CA PRO A 236 -3.45 -13.44 7.12
C PRO A 236 -3.44 -12.22 8.06
N LEU A 237 -2.78 -12.28 9.22
CA LEU A 237 -2.83 -11.26 10.27
C LEU A 237 -4.27 -10.79 10.55
N CYS A 238 -5.19 -11.75 10.70
CA CYS A 238 -6.63 -11.56 10.91
C CYS A 238 -7.35 -10.80 9.77
N GLY A 239 -6.77 -10.76 8.57
CA GLY A 239 -7.22 -9.92 7.47
C GLY A 239 -7.87 -10.66 6.30
N THR A 240 -8.04 -9.90 5.20
CA THR A 240 -8.76 -10.31 3.99
C THR A 240 -8.05 -11.36 3.15
N GLY A 241 -6.73 -11.53 3.34
CA GLY A 241 -5.94 -12.49 2.57
C GLY A 241 -6.25 -13.95 2.85
N ASN A 242 -6.87 -14.28 3.99
CA ASN A 242 -7.09 -15.67 4.44
C ASN A 242 -7.71 -16.54 3.33
N LYS A 243 -8.89 -16.17 2.85
CA LYS A 243 -9.62 -16.98 1.85
C LYS A 243 -8.94 -16.99 0.47
N PRO A 244 -8.60 -15.84 -0.14
CA PRO A 244 -8.06 -15.84 -1.50
C PRO A 244 -6.66 -16.45 -1.59
N VAL A 245 -5.78 -16.24 -0.60
CA VAL A 245 -4.44 -16.86 -0.57
C VAL A 245 -4.56 -18.38 -0.44
N ARG A 246 -5.35 -18.86 0.48
CA ARG A 246 -5.56 -20.31 0.66
C ARG A 246 -6.17 -20.94 -0.59
N ARG A 247 -7.13 -20.25 -1.20
CA ARG A 247 -7.79 -20.73 -2.42
C ARG A 247 -6.81 -20.84 -3.58
N ILE A 248 -6.02 -19.79 -3.87
CA ILE A 248 -5.08 -19.84 -4.99
C ILE A 248 -4.02 -20.91 -4.79
N LEU A 249 -3.46 -21.06 -3.58
CA LEU A 249 -2.49 -22.11 -3.28
C LEU A 249 -3.09 -23.51 -3.41
N SER A 250 -4.31 -23.72 -2.93
CA SER A 250 -5.02 -25.00 -3.05
C SER A 250 -5.32 -25.34 -4.52
N GLU A 251 -5.81 -24.39 -5.30
CA GLU A 251 -6.10 -24.58 -6.72
C GLU A 251 -4.85 -24.87 -7.56
N LEU A 252 -3.66 -24.45 -7.10
CA LEU A 252 -2.37 -24.76 -7.71
C LEU A 252 -1.76 -26.07 -7.26
N GLY A 253 -2.34 -26.73 -6.25
CA GLY A 253 -1.92 -28.04 -5.77
C GLY A 253 -0.96 -28.02 -4.59
N PHE A 254 -0.69 -26.88 -3.97
CA PHE A 254 0.09 -26.82 -2.72
C PHE A 254 -0.71 -27.45 -1.58
N LYS A 255 -0.23 -28.58 -1.05
CA LYS A 255 -0.94 -29.36 -0.01
C LYS A 255 -0.49 -29.00 1.40
N HIS A 256 0.74 -28.57 1.59
CA HIS A 256 1.34 -28.29 2.88
C HIS A 256 1.32 -26.79 3.19
N VAL A 257 0.12 -26.23 3.30
CA VAL A 257 -0.11 -24.84 3.70
C VAL A 257 -0.65 -24.83 5.12
N TYR A 258 0.17 -24.38 6.06
CA TYR A 258 -0.15 -24.30 7.49
C TYR A 258 -0.50 -22.87 7.85
N VAL A 259 -1.77 -22.64 8.14
CA VAL A 259 -2.25 -21.30 8.54
C VAL A 259 -2.10 -21.14 10.05
N VAL A 260 -1.62 -19.99 10.50
CA VAL A 260 -1.47 -19.66 11.91
C VAL A 260 -2.85 -19.57 12.57
N PRO A 261 -3.21 -20.52 13.47
CA PRO A 261 -4.59 -20.60 14.02
C PRO A 261 -5.02 -19.34 14.79
N GLU A 262 -4.08 -18.73 15.51
CA GLU A 262 -4.34 -17.54 16.33
C GLU A 262 -4.66 -16.28 15.51
N GLN A 263 -4.33 -16.29 14.21
CA GLN A 263 -4.45 -15.15 13.31
C GLN A 263 -5.28 -15.47 12.05
N GLU A 264 -5.84 -16.65 11.97
CA GLU A 264 -6.61 -17.13 10.81
C GLU A 264 -7.91 -16.37 10.61
N ASN A 265 -8.67 -16.21 11.70
CA ASN A 265 -9.98 -15.59 11.64
C ASN A 265 -9.90 -14.06 11.76
N PRO A 266 -10.86 -13.34 11.16
CA PRO A 266 -10.97 -11.89 11.35
C PRO A 266 -11.05 -11.53 12.83
N ASP A 267 -10.18 -10.65 13.27
CA ASP A 267 -10.20 -10.06 14.61
C ASP A 267 -10.06 -8.54 14.50
N PRO A 268 -11.14 -7.78 14.70
CA PRO A 268 -11.13 -6.32 14.56
C PRO A 268 -10.27 -5.61 15.61
N ASN A 269 -9.85 -6.32 16.66
CA ASN A 269 -8.99 -5.80 17.72
C ASN A 269 -7.53 -6.19 17.53
N PHE A 270 -7.21 -7.10 16.60
CA PHE A 270 -5.84 -7.62 16.39
C PHE A 270 -5.17 -8.05 17.70
N THR A 271 -5.88 -8.84 18.52
CA THR A 271 -5.49 -9.17 19.92
C THR A 271 -4.13 -9.88 20.05
N THR A 272 -3.63 -10.48 18.98
CA THR A 272 -2.32 -11.14 18.91
C THR A 272 -1.18 -10.21 18.47
N LEU A 273 -1.47 -8.93 18.19
CA LEU A 273 -0.56 -7.98 17.51
C LEU A 273 -0.65 -6.60 18.19
N ASP A 274 0.46 -5.88 18.23
CA ASP A 274 0.43 -4.44 18.54
C ASP A 274 -0.23 -3.67 17.38
N TYR A 275 0.13 -4.05 16.15
CA TYR A 275 -0.50 -3.63 14.90
C TYR A 275 -0.17 -4.63 13.78
N PRO A 276 -1.08 -4.81 12.81
CA PRO A 276 -0.98 -5.90 11.82
C PRO A 276 -0.09 -5.52 10.62
N ASN A 277 1.19 -5.28 10.86
CA ASN A 277 2.14 -4.86 9.83
C ASN A 277 3.15 -5.97 9.52
N PRO A 278 3.18 -6.54 8.31
CA PRO A 278 4.14 -7.56 7.92
C PRO A 278 5.60 -7.06 7.82
N GLU A 279 5.85 -5.75 7.95
CA GLU A 279 7.20 -5.19 8.10
C GLU A 279 7.74 -5.36 9.52
N ASP A 280 6.85 -5.55 10.52
CA ASP A 280 7.24 -5.73 11.92
C ASP A 280 7.58 -7.19 12.20
N PRO A 281 8.82 -7.51 12.63
CA PRO A 281 9.19 -8.87 13.02
C PRO A 281 8.27 -9.49 14.08
N LYS A 282 7.67 -8.69 14.97
CA LYS A 282 6.72 -9.16 16.00
C LYS A 282 5.46 -9.76 15.39
N ALA A 283 5.04 -9.31 14.21
CA ALA A 283 3.89 -9.87 13.51
C ALA A 283 4.09 -11.34 13.12
N PHE A 284 5.35 -11.77 13.00
CA PHE A 284 5.71 -13.15 12.65
C PHE A 284 5.93 -14.07 13.86
N THR A 285 5.75 -13.62 15.08
CA THR A 285 6.03 -14.44 16.28
C THR A 285 5.33 -15.80 16.25
N TYR A 286 4.03 -15.83 15.96
CA TYR A 286 3.26 -17.08 15.87
C TYR A 286 3.62 -17.87 14.62
N ALA A 287 3.80 -17.21 13.49
CA ALA A 287 4.14 -17.85 12.23
C ALA A 287 5.51 -18.53 12.27
N LEU A 288 6.53 -17.89 12.84
CA LEU A 288 7.86 -18.46 12.99
C LEU A 288 7.88 -19.65 13.96
N ARG A 289 7.08 -19.61 15.03
CA ARG A 289 6.90 -20.75 15.93
C ARG A 289 6.33 -21.95 15.16
N LEU A 290 5.25 -21.74 14.40
CA LEU A 290 4.63 -22.78 13.59
C LEU A 290 5.58 -23.28 12.50
N ALA A 291 6.35 -22.39 11.89
CA ALA A 291 7.34 -22.75 10.87
C ALA A 291 8.42 -23.69 11.40
N LYS A 292 8.93 -23.44 12.60
CA LYS A 292 9.90 -24.33 13.27
C LYS A 292 9.27 -25.68 13.59
N GLU A 293 8.01 -25.72 14.05
CA GLU A 293 7.28 -26.96 14.33
C GLU A 293 7.06 -27.80 13.07
N LYS A 294 6.69 -27.16 11.95
CA LYS A 294 6.39 -27.85 10.68
C LYS A 294 7.62 -28.05 9.79
N ASP A 295 8.75 -27.51 10.17
CA ASP A 295 9.94 -27.47 9.32
C ASP A 295 9.65 -26.83 7.95
N ALA A 296 9.03 -25.66 7.97
CA ALA A 296 8.56 -24.98 6.78
C ALA A 296 9.70 -24.41 5.94
N ASP A 297 9.53 -24.38 4.62
CA ASP A 297 10.49 -23.79 3.68
C ASP A 297 10.37 -22.25 3.67
N ILE A 298 9.13 -21.73 3.72
CA ILE A 298 8.81 -20.32 3.66
C ILE A 298 7.71 -19.93 4.65
N VAL A 299 7.74 -18.70 5.09
CA VAL A 299 6.77 -18.10 6.01
C VAL A 299 6.26 -16.80 5.41
N LEU A 300 4.96 -16.69 5.25
CA LEU A 300 4.29 -15.58 4.57
C LEU A 300 3.28 -14.90 5.48
N ALA A 301 3.21 -13.57 5.39
CA ALA A 301 2.20 -12.77 6.08
C ALA A 301 1.64 -11.70 5.14
N THR A 302 0.31 -11.54 5.13
CA THR A 302 -0.36 -10.44 4.45
C THR A 302 -1.00 -9.50 5.47
N ASP A 303 -1.02 -8.20 5.19
CA ASP A 303 -1.68 -7.22 6.04
C ASP A 303 -3.22 -7.28 5.90
N PRO A 304 -4.00 -6.56 6.72
CA PRO A 304 -5.46 -6.72 6.76
C PRO A 304 -6.20 -6.53 5.45
N ASP A 305 -5.74 -5.65 4.57
CA ASP A 305 -6.33 -5.45 3.24
C ASP A 305 -5.57 -6.16 2.11
N ALA A 306 -4.59 -7.02 2.48
CA ALA A 306 -3.85 -7.93 1.61
C ALA A 306 -3.23 -7.26 0.38
N ASP A 307 -2.69 -6.06 0.57
CA ASP A 307 -1.90 -5.36 -0.44
C ASP A 307 -0.38 -5.49 -0.20
N ARG A 308 0.06 -5.98 0.98
CA ARG A 308 1.46 -6.18 1.37
C ARG A 308 1.76 -7.62 1.73
N LEU A 309 2.98 -8.06 1.38
CA LEU A 309 3.50 -9.39 1.67
C LEU A 309 4.82 -9.33 2.44
N GLY A 310 4.83 -9.87 3.66
CA GLY A 310 6.04 -10.15 4.40
C GLY A 310 6.50 -11.60 4.21
N VAL A 311 7.80 -11.80 4.18
CA VAL A 311 8.43 -13.08 3.83
C VAL A 311 9.58 -13.42 4.75
N TYR A 312 9.62 -14.68 5.22
CA TYR A 312 10.81 -15.32 5.78
C TYR A 312 11.10 -16.58 4.97
N ALA A 313 12.36 -16.83 4.70
CA ALA A 313 12.82 -18.04 4.04
C ALA A 313 13.80 -18.80 4.92
N LYS A 314 13.72 -20.12 4.90
CA LYS A 314 14.66 -20.96 5.62
C LYS A 314 16.04 -20.94 4.98
N ASP A 315 17.06 -20.68 5.79
CA ASP A 315 18.46 -20.95 5.44
C ASP A 315 18.82 -22.37 5.90
N THR A 316 18.97 -23.28 4.96
CA THR A 316 19.28 -24.68 5.27
C THR A 316 20.70 -24.88 5.83
N LYS A 317 21.60 -23.90 5.67
CA LYS A 317 22.96 -23.97 6.22
C LYS A 317 22.98 -23.71 7.73
N THR A 318 22.14 -22.79 8.20
CA THR A 318 22.05 -22.41 9.61
C THR A 318 20.84 -23.03 10.33
N GLY A 319 19.81 -23.42 9.58
CA GLY A 319 18.51 -23.86 10.11
C GLY A 319 17.61 -22.71 10.56
N GLU A 320 18.05 -21.46 10.42
CA GLU A 320 17.31 -20.26 10.82
C GLU A 320 16.44 -19.72 9.69
N TYR A 321 15.46 -18.90 10.04
CA TYR A 321 14.60 -18.19 9.10
C TYR A 321 15.11 -16.76 8.89
N VAL A 322 15.40 -16.41 7.63
CA VAL A 322 15.89 -15.09 7.23
C VAL A 322 14.72 -14.20 6.84
N ALA A 323 14.64 -13.02 7.46
CA ALA A 323 13.66 -12.00 7.10
C ALA A 323 14.01 -11.35 5.76
N PHE A 324 13.04 -11.27 4.85
CA PHE A 324 13.16 -10.53 3.61
C PHE A 324 12.52 -9.15 3.76
N THR A 325 13.22 -8.10 3.35
CA THR A 325 12.61 -6.78 3.18
C THR A 325 11.68 -6.79 1.96
N GLY A 326 10.81 -5.77 1.83
CA GLY A 326 9.99 -5.60 0.64
C GLY A 326 10.82 -5.47 -0.64
N ASN A 327 11.98 -4.82 -0.56
CA ASN A 327 12.95 -4.75 -1.65
C ASN A 327 13.49 -6.15 -2.04
N MET A 328 13.84 -6.97 -1.06
CA MET A 328 14.37 -8.31 -1.32
C MET A 328 13.32 -9.21 -1.98
N SER A 329 12.13 -9.31 -1.39
CA SER A 329 11.08 -10.18 -1.95
C SER A 329 10.59 -9.69 -3.31
N GLY A 330 10.44 -8.37 -3.49
CA GLY A 330 10.08 -7.78 -4.77
C GLY A 330 11.12 -8.03 -5.86
N MET A 331 12.40 -7.88 -5.55
CA MET A 331 13.47 -8.15 -6.51
C MET A 331 13.61 -9.63 -6.85
N LEU A 332 13.37 -10.51 -5.88
CA LEU A 332 13.37 -11.95 -6.11
C LEU A 332 12.28 -12.35 -7.13
N ILE A 333 11.08 -11.83 -6.96
CA ILE A 333 9.97 -12.07 -7.89
C ILE A 333 10.28 -11.44 -9.25
N ALA A 334 10.80 -10.21 -9.29
CA ALA A 334 11.17 -9.52 -10.52
C ALA A 334 12.23 -10.29 -11.32
N GLU A 335 13.33 -10.68 -10.68
CA GLU A 335 14.39 -11.48 -11.32
C GLU A 335 13.82 -12.76 -11.94
N TYR A 336 13.01 -13.48 -11.20
CA TYR A 336 12.39 -14.71 -11.69
C TYR A 336 11.49 -14.45 -12.91
N ILE A 337 10.59 -13.47 -12.82
CA ILE A 337 9.67 -13.13 -13.92
C ILE A 337 10.45 -12.72 -15.18
N LEU A 338 11.42 -11.83 -15.03
CA LEU A 338 12.18 -11.31 -16.18
C LEU A 338 13.04 -12.41 -16.82
N ARG A 339 13.72 -13.20 -16.00
CA ARG A 339 14.54 -14.32 -16.47
C ARG A 339 13.71 -15.38 -17.19
N GLU A 340 12.64 -15.85 -16.58
CA GLU A 340 11.84 -16.94 -17.11
C GLU A 340 11.02 -16.51 -18.34
N LYS A 341 10.50 -15.29 -18.38
CA LYS A 341 9.85 -14.76 -19.58
C LYS A 341 10.83 -14.59 -20.75
N THR A 342 12.07 -14.21 -20.45
CA THR A 342 13.14 -14.16 -21.48
C THR A 342 13.47 -15.56 -21.98
N ALA A 343 13.66 -16.52 -21.08
CA ALA A 343 14.01 -17.90 -21.43
C ALA A 343 12.91 -18.63 -22.22
N THR A 344 11.64 -18.35 -21.90
CA THR A 344 10.48 -18.96 -22.59
C THR A 344 10.03 -18.20 -23.84
N GLY A 345 10.64 -17.04 -24.14
CA GLY A 345 10.23 -16.20 -25.27
C GLY A 345 8.86 -15.54 -25.10
N THR A 346 8.39 -15.39 -23.86
CA THR A 346 7.09 -14.78 -23.52
C THR A 346 7.20 -13.34 -23.02
N MET A 347 8.40 -12.75 -23.06
CA MET A 347 8.59 -11.35 -22.77
C MET A 347 7.83 -10.49 -23.79
N PRO A 348 6.95 -9.57 -23.38
CA PRO A 348 6.25 -8.70 -24.32
C PRO A 348 7.21 -7.74 -25.03
N GLU A 349 6.75 -7.14 -26.13
CA GLU A 349 7.48 -6.04 -26.78
C GLU A 349 7.55 -4.81 -25.86
N ASN A 350 8.66 -4.07 -25.91
CA ASN A 350 8.87 -2.87 -25.09
C ASN A 350 8.51 -3.09 -23.62
N PRO A 351 9.08 -4.11 -22.94
CA PRO A 351 8.74 -4.43 -21.57
C PRO A 351 9.19 -3.35 -20.61
N ALA A 352 8.37 -3.06 -19.60
CA ALA A 352 8.69 -2.10 -18.55
C ALA A 352 8.48 -2.68 -17.16
N LEU A 353 9.42 -2.37 -16.24
CA LEU A 353 9.31 -2.53 -14.82
C LEU A 353 9.15 -1.14 -14.20
N VAL A 354 8.15 -0.98 -13.33
CA VAL A 354 7.84 0.31 -12.71
C VAL A 354 8.10 0.23 -11.21
N THR A 355 8.84 1.20 -10.67
CA THR A 355 9.18 1.27 -9.25
C THR A 355 9.14 2.71 -8.74
N THR A 356 9.28 2.89 -7.43
CA THR A 356 9.35 4.23 -6.85
C THR A 356 10.79 4.72 -6.72
N ILE A 357 10.96 6.04 -6.61
CA ILE A 357 12.27 6.68 -6.41
C ILE A 357 12.98 6.27 -5.11
N VAL A 358 12.28 5.65 -4.16
CA VAL A 358 12.83 5.18 -2.87
C VAL A 358 12.93 3.66 -2.77
N THR A 359 12.70 2.96 -3.87
CA THR A 359 12.89 1.51 -3.98
C THR A 359 14.37 1.21 -4.27
N THR A 360 14.79 -0.03 -4.07
CA THR A 360 16.18 -0.45 -4.23
C THR A 360 16.76 -0.14 -5.61
N ASN A 361 18.00 0.33 -5.66
CA ASN A 361 18.76 0.51 -6.90
C ASN A 361 19.16 -0.83 -7.58
N MET A 362 18.90 -1.97 -6.95
CA MET A 362 19.09 -3.29 -7.57
C MET A 362 18.19 -3.47 -8.82
N THR A 363 17.13 -2.70 -8.93
CA THR A 363 16.27 -2.67 -10.12
C THR A 363 17.04 -2.35 -11.40
N LYS A 364 18.06 -1.48 -11.30
CA LYS A 364 18.85 -1.01 -12.47
C LYS A 364 19.59 -2.15 -13.15
N PRO A 365 20.52 -2.86 -12.48
CA PRO A 365 21.25 -3.95 -13.12
C PRO A 365 20.36 -5.14 -13.53
N ILE A 366 19.27 -5.40 -12.80
CA ILE A 366 18.33 -6.48 -13.17
C ILE A 366 17.59 -6.12 -14.47
N THR A 367 17.02 -4.95 -14.58
CA THR A 367 16.30 -4.54 -15.79
C THR A 367 17.23 -4.44 -17.01
N GLU A 368 18.45 -3.95 -16.80
CA GLU A 368 19.48 -3.91 -17.84
C GLU A 368 19.83 -5.32 -18.37
N ALA A 369 19.97 -6.29 -17.45
CA ALA A 369 20.33 -7.66 -17.81
C ALA A 369 19.31 -8.33 -18.75
N TYR A 370 18.05 -7.94 -18.70
CA TYR A 370 16.97 -8.52 -19.51
C TYR A 370 16.40 -7.57 -20.56
N GLY A 371 17.01 -6.41 -20.79
CA GLY A 371 16.55 -5.43 -21.78
C GLY A 371 15.17 -4.85 -21.48
N VAL A 372 14.83 -4.73 -20.18
CA VAL A 372 13.56 -4.19 -19.70
C VAL A 372 13.73 -2.72 -19.34
N LYS A 373 12.80 -1.87 -19.75
CA LYS A 373 12.83 -0.45 -19.39
C LYS A 373 12.47 -0.27 -17.91
N LEU A 374 13.36 0.38 -17.15
CA LEU A 374 13.06 0.82 -15.79
C LEU A 374 12.38 2.19 -15.81
N ILE A 375 11.24 2.30 -15.12
CA ILE A 375 10.53 3.56 -14.92
C ILE A 375 10.40 3.79 -13.42
N GLU A 376 10.92 4.93 -12.96
CA GLU A 376 10.83 5.36 -11.58
C GLU A 376 9.74 6.44 -11.45
N VAL A 377 8.84 6.26 -10.47
CA VAL A 377 7.75 7.20 -10.16
C VAL A 377 7.87 7.70 -8.72
N LEU A 378 7.07 8.69 -8.35
CA LEU A 378 6.96 9.14 -6.97
C LEU A 378 6.47 8.01 -6.04
N THR A 379 6.75 8.16 -4.74
CA THR A 379 6.32 7.19 -3.72
C THR A 379 4.80 7.06 -3.67
N GLY A 380 4.32 5.84 -3.75
CA GLY A 380 2.91 5.46 -3.73
C GLY A 380 2.49 4.68 -4.96
N PHE A 381 1.90 3.51 -4.74
CA PHE A 381 1.56 2.58 -5.83
C PHE A 381 0.56 3.15 -6.83
N LYS A 382 -0.21 4.17 -6.45
CA LYS A 382 -1.11 4.89 -7.35
C LYS A 382 -0.39 5.45 -8.59
N PHE A 383 0.87 5.87 -8.44
CA PHE A 383 1.69 6.34 -9.57
C PHE A 383 2.16 5.19 -10.46
N ILE A 384 2.35 3.99 -9.90
CA ILE A 384 2.59 2.76 -10.70
C ILE A 384 1.32 2.41 -11.48
N GLY A 385 0.14 2.45 -10.84
CA GLY A 385 -1.15 2.26 -11.50
C GLY A 385 -1.39 3.27 -12.63
N GLU A 386 -1.02 4.52 -12.43
CA GLU A 386 -1.09 5.59 -13.43
C GLU A 386 -0.19 5.30 -14.65
N GLN A 387 1.00 4.73 -14.44
CA GLN A 387 1.87 4.31 -15.55
C GLN A 387 1.25 3.17 -16.38
N ILE A 388 0.58 2.21 -15.75
CA ILE A 388 -0.14 1.16 -16.48
C ILE A 388 -1.20 1.77 -17.39
N LYS A 389 -1.98 2.72 -16.87
CA LYS A 389 -2.98 3.47 -17.66
C LYS A 389 -2.33 4.23 -18.81
N PHE A 390 -1.21 4.90 -18.56
CA PHE A 390 -0.46 5.62 -19.59
C PHE A 390 0.01 4.67 -20.70
N PHE A 391 0.52 3.50 -20.37
CA PHE A 391 0.93 2.49 -21.37
C PHE A 391 -0.26 2.01 -22.21
N GLU A 392 -1.40 1.77 -21.58
CA GLU A 392 -2.63 1.37 -22.30
C GLU A 392 -3.12 2.45 -23.28
N GLN A 393 -3.00 3.72 -22.88
CA GLN A 393 -3.43 4.85 -23.71
C GLN A 393 -2.47 5.15 -24.87
N THR A 394 -1.18 4.97 -24.67
CA THR A 394 -0.14 5.37 -25.64
C THR A 394 0.44 4.21 -26.44
N GLY A 395 0.34 2.98 -25.94
CA GLY A 395 1.05 1.83 -26.52
C GLY A 395 2.56 1.91 -26.40
N SER A 396 3.09 2.80 -25.54
CA SER A 396 4.53 3.07 -25.44
C SER A 396 5.33 1.90 -24.87
N ASN A 397 4.76 1.19 -23.89
CA ASN A 397 5.40 0.07 -23.22
C ASN A 397 4.36 -0.97 -22.78
N ASN A 398 4.84 -2.16 -22.45
CA ASN A 398 4.05 -3.20 -21.80
C ASN A 398 4.55 -3.42 -20.37
N TYR A 399 3.66 -3.25 -19.41
CA TYR A 399 3.93 -3.47 -18.00
C TYR A 399 4.19 -4.95 -17.73
N VAL A 400 5.30 -5.28 -17.09
CA VAL A 400 5.65 -6.64 -16.70
C VAL A 400 5.53 -6.85 -15.21
N PHE A 401 6.08 -5.93 -14.41
CA PHE A 401 6.10 -5.99 -12.95
C PHE A 401 6.29 -4.59 -12.36
N GLY A 402 5.75 -4.39 -11.18
CA GLY A 402 5.96 -3.17 -10.41
C GLY A 402 6.03 -3.45 -8.92
N LEU A 403 6.81 -2.64 -8.22
CA LEU A 403 7.01 -2.80 -6.78
C LEU A 403 7.30 -1.48 -6.09
N GLU A 404 7.04 -1.48 -4.79
CA GLU A 404 7.50 -0.44 -3.87
C GLU A 404 8.19 -1.08 -2.65
N GLU A 405 9.05 -0.33 -2.00
CA GLU A 405 9.84 -0.78 -0.84
C GLU A 405 8.98 -1.21 0.35
N SER A 406 7.77 -0.70 0.44
CA SER A 406 6.82 -0.95 1.54
C SER A 406 6.08 -2.27 1.41
N TYR A 407 6.78 -3.32 0.98
CA TYR A 407 6.30 -4.72 0.95
C TYR A 407 5.17 -4.97 -0.05
N GLY A 408 5.03 -4.14 -1.08
CA GLY A 408 3.98 -4.25 -2.07
C GLY A 408 4.50 -4.39 -3.51
N CYS A 409 3.85 -5.26 -4.28
CA CYS A 409 4.13 -5.45 -5.70
C CYS A 409 2.88 -5.87 -6.47
N LEU A 410 2.99 -5.82 -7.79
CA LEU A 410 1.94 -6.25 -8.71
C LEU A 410 2.57 -6.95 -9.92
N ALA A 411 2.22 -8.21 -10.10
CA ALA A 411 2.43 -8.95 -11.35
C ALA A 411 1.13 -8.94 -12.16
N GLY A 412 1.21 -8.62 -13.45
CA GLY A 412 0.03 -8.46 -14.30
C GLY A 412 -0.66 -7.11 -14.17
N THR A 413 -1.77 -6.95 -14.89
CA THR A 413 -2.51 -5.69 -15.00
C THR A 413 -3.99 -5.83 -14.63
N HIS A 414 -4.35 -6.92 -13.95
CA HIS A 414 -5.72 -7.19 -13.50
C HIS A 414 -6.20 -6.19 -12.45
N ALA A 415 -5.29 -5.72 -11.61
CA ALA A 415 -5.48 -4.66 -10.62
C ALA A 415 -4.54 -3.48 -10.92
N ARG A 416 -4.74 -2.37 -10.23
CA ARG A 416 -3.92 -1.15 -10.35
C ARG A 416 -3.40 -0.67 -8.98
N ASP A 417 -3.36 -1.59 -8.04
CA ASP A 417 -2.75 -1.44 -6.73
C ASP A 417 -1.93 -2.69 -6.41
N LYS A 418 -1.13 -2.62 -5.34
CA LYS A 418 -0.39 -3.77 -4.82
C LYS A 418 -1.32 -4.95 -4.59
N ASP A 419 -0.87 -6.13 -4.95
CA ASP A 419 -1.63 -7.36 -4.79
C ASP A 419 -0.79 -8.42 -4.07
N ALA A 420 -1.04 -8.59 -2.76
CA ALA A 420 -0.34 -9.59 -1.97
C ALA A 420 -0.78 -11.02 -2.34
N VAL A 421 -1.97 -11.22 -2.89
CA VAL A 421 -2.43 -12.55 -3.29
C VAL A 421 -1.66 -13.03 -4.52
N VAL A 422 -1.49 -12.18 -5.54
CA VAL A 422 -0.65 -12.51 -6.69
C VAL A 422 0.82 -12.62 -6.31
N ALA A 423 1.28 -11.80 -5.36
CA ALA A 423 2.65 -11.86 -4.85
C ALA A 423 2.94 -13.20 -4.15
N VAL A 424 2.03 -13.69 -3.31
CA VAL A 424 2.12 -15.02 -2.69
C VAL A 424 2.20 -16.11 -3.75
N MET A 425 1.31 -16.06 -4.74
CA MET A 425 1.30 -17.02 -5.84
C MET A 425 2.62 -17.05 -6.60
N CYS A 426 3.10 -15.89 -7.03
CA CYS A 426 4.38 -15.77 -7.74
C CYS A 426 5.57 -16.25 -6.88
N LEU A 427 5.60 -15.88 -5.61
CA LEU A 427 6.69 -16.28 -4.71
C LEU A 427 6.68 -17.80 -4.45
N CYS A 428 5.51 -18.42 -4.35
CA CYS A 428 5.40 -19.87 -4.22
C CYS A 428 5.84 -20.60 -5.51
N GLU A 429 5.62 -20.02 -6.70
CA GLU A 429 6.22 -20.53 -7.94
C GLU A 429 7.75 -20.43 -7.90
N VAL A 430 8.30 -19.29 -7.45
CA VAL A 430 9.75 -19.13 -7.27
C VAL A 430 10.30 -20.17 -6.28
N ALA A 431 9.60 -20.41 -5.17
CA ALA A 431 9.98 -21.40 -4.19
C ALA A 431 9.97 -22.82 -4.78
N ALA A 432 8.97 -23.16 -5.60
CA ALA A 432 8.90 -24.43 -6.32
C ALA A 432 10.09 -24.59 -7.29
N TYR A 433 10.39 -23.54 -8.04
CA TYR A 433 11.55 -23.51 -8.93
C TYR A 433 12.85 -23.71 -8.16
N CYS A 434 13.05 -22.98 -7.08
CA CYS A 434 14.24 -23.14 -6.23
C CYS A 434 14.36 -24.57 -5.68
N LYS A 435 13.27 -25.12 -5.15
CA LYS A 435 13.25 -26.50 -4.60
C LYS A 435 13.65 -27.54 -5.64
N LYS A 436 13.14 -27.42 -6.86
CA LYS A 436 13.51 -28.27 -8.01
C LYS A 436 15.00 -28.22 -8.32
N HIS A 437 15.65 -27.10 -8.08
CA HIS A 437 17.09 -26.90 -8.30
C HIS A 437 17.93 -27.05 -7.02
N ASN A 438 17.39 -27.66 -5.96
CA ASN A 438 18.05 -27.83 -4.67
C ASN A 438 18.51 -26.51 -4.02
N MET A 439 17.73 -25.47 -4.18
CA MET A 439 17.94 -24.13 -3.63
C MET A 439 16.81 -23.75 -2.69
N THR A 440 17.07 -22.80 -1.80
CA THR A 440 16.05 -22.04 -1.07
C THR A 440 15.84 -20.67 -1.71
N LEU A 441 14.79 -19.93 -1.28
CA LEU A 441 14.65 -18.53 -1.66
C LEU A 441 15.84 -17.68 -1.20
N TRP A 442 16.42 -18.02 -0.04
CA TRP A 442 17.61 -17.35 0.47
C TRP A 442 18.84 -17.61 -0.40
N ASP A 443 19.04 -18.85 -0.85
CA ASP A 443 20.13 -19.17 -1.79
C ASP A 443 19.98 -18.38 -3.10
N MET A 444 18.77 -18.26 -3.63
CA MET A 444 18.52 -17.45 -4.83
C MET A 444 18.81 -15.96 -4.56
N MET A 445 18.41 -15.41 -3.41
CA MET A 445 18.71 -14.03 -3.05
C MET A 445 20.21 -13.77 -2.96
N VAL A 446 20.96 -14.69 -2.35
CA VAL A 446 22.43 -14.60 -2.27
C VAL A 446 23.05 -14.63 -3.67
N SER A 447 22.58 -15.51 -4.56
CA SER A 447 23.06 -15.57 -5.94
C SER A 447 22.79 -14.26 -6.72
N MET A 448 21.68 -13.60 -6.43
CA MET A 448 21.38 -12.28 -7.00
C MET A 448 22.34 -11.20 -6.46
N TYR A 449 22.67 -11.22 -5.18
CA TYR A 449 23.67 -10.33 -4.61
C TYR A 449 25.04 -10.54 -5.24
N GLU A 450 25.48 -11.77 -5.43
CA GLU A 450 26.73 -12.10 -6.10
C GLU A 450 26.77 -11.59 -7.55
N LYS A 451 25.64 -11.71 -8.26
CA LYS A 451 25.53 -11.31 -9.67
C LYS A 451 25.41 -9.79 -9.84
N TYR A 452 24.61 -9.10 -9.04
CA TYR A 452 24.23 -7.71 -9.25
C TYR A 452 24.85 -6.73 -8.26
N GLY A 453 25.29 -7.22 -7.09
CA GLY A 453 25.82 -6.44 -5.99
C GLY A 453 24.97 -6.56 -4.72
N TYR A 454 25.60 -6.29 -3.59
CA TYR A 454 24.99 -6.40 -2.27
C TYR A 454 24.30 -5.09 -1.91
N PHE A 455 23.09 -4.90 -2.44
CA PHE A 455 22.26 -3.73 -2.13
C PHE A 455 21.62 -3.87 -0.75
N LYS A 456 21.63 -2.79 0.01
CA LYS A 456 21.01 -2.69 1.32
C LYS A 456 20.32 -1.34 1.49
N GLU A 457 19.08 -1.38 1.90
CA GLU A 457 18.28 -0.18 2.17
C GLU A 457 17.87 -0.13 3.64
N THR A 458 17.62 1.09 4.11
CA THR A 458 17.08 1.36 5.44
C THR A 458 16.23 2.61 5.44
N GLN A 459 15.47 2.80 6.51
CA GLN A 459 14.64 3.97 6.73
C GLN A 459 14.86 4.50 8.14
N TYR A 460 15.07 5.80 8.25
CA TYR A 460 15.07 6.52 9.52
C TYR A 460 13.84 7.44 9.57
N THR A 461 13.09 7.39 10.66
CA THR A 461 11.87 8.19 10.83
C THR A 461 11.97 9.08 12.05
N ILE A 462 11.73 10.38 11.87
CA ILE A 462 11.56 11.33 12.96
C ILE A 462 10.06 11.58 13.11
N THR A 463 9.53 11.31 14.29
CA THR A 463 8.13 11.59 14.66
C THR A 463 8.11 12.71 15.66
N MET A 464 7.33 13.74 15.39
CA MET A 464 7.10 14.89 16.25
C MET A 464 5.63 14.95 16.65
N LYS A 465 5.26 15.81 17.60
CA LYS A 465 3.88 15.87 18.10
C LYS A 465 3.24 17.23 17.80
N GLY A 466 1.97 17.20 17.44
CA GLY A 466 1.12 18.37 17.34
C GLY A 466 1.51 19.35 16.23
N ILE A 467 0.98 20.56 16.30
CA ILE A 467 1.19 21.64 15.31
C ILE A 467 2.66 22.08 15.29
N ASP A 468 3.31 22.14 16.43
CA ASP A 468 4.74 22.48 16.53
C ASP A 468 5.62 21.44 15.81
N GLY A 469 5.24 20.16 15.88
CA GLY A 469 5.94 19.10 15.16
C GLY A 469 5.86 19.25 13.65
N ALA A 470 4.70 19.61 13.11
CA ALA A 470 4.53 19.86 11.67
C ALA A 470 5.39 21.06 11.20
N ARG A 471 5.46 22.12 12.02
CA ARG A 471 6.32 23.28 11.73
C ARG A 471 7.80 22.89 11.73
N GLN A 472 8.27 22.16 12.72
CA GLN A 472 9.68 21.72 12.80
C GLN A 472 10.06 20.83 11.60
N ILE A 473 9.16 19.94 11.12
CA ILE A 473 9.38 19.14 9.93
C ILE A 473 9.50 20.02 8.67
N ALA A 474 8.64 21.03 8.55
CA ALA A 474 8.72 22.00 7.45
C ALA A 474 10.05 22.78 7.49
N GLU A 475 10.52 23.18 8.67
CA GLU A 475 11.82 23.84 8.86
C GLU A 475 12.99 22.94 8.45
N ILE A 476 12.96 21.64 8.78
CA ILE A 476 13.96 20.67 8.34
C ILE A 476 14.00 20.60 6.81
N MET A 477 12.85 20.43 6.17
CA MET A 477 12.75 20.36 4.71
C MET A 477 13.25 21.66 4.04
N ASP A 478 12.88 22.81 4.58
CA ASP A 478 13.33 24.11 4.08
C ASP A 478 14.83 24.32 4.23
N LYS A 479 15.41 23.92 5.37
CA LYS A 479 16.85 23.97 5.59
C LYS A 479 17.60 23.14 4.55
N LEU A 480 17.18 21.87 4.38
CA LEU A 480 17.78 20.96 3.40
C LEU A 480 17.63 21.43 1.95
N ARG A 481 16.52 22.11 1.63
CA ARG A 481 16.24 22.62 0.29
C ARG A 481 17.05 23.88 -0.04
N LYS A 482 17.13 24.82 0.91
CA LYS A 482 17.85 26.09 0.72
C LYS A 482 19.36 25.93 0.77
N ASN A 483 19.83 25.01 1.62
CA ASN A 483 21.23 24.73 1.84
C ASN A 483 21.47 23.21 1.78
N PRO A 484 21.38 22.59 0.59
CA PRO A 484 21.57 21.15 0.47
C PRO A 484 22.97 20.77 0.96
N PRO A 485 23.08 19.70 1.78
CA PRO A 485 24.37 19.22 2.25
C PRO A 485 25.25 18.83 1.06
N LYS A 486 26.53 19.19 1.13
CA LYS A 486 27.52 18.84 0.09
C LYS A 486 28.04 17.40 0.23
N ALA A 487 27.86 16.82 1.41
CA ALA A 487 28.25 15.46 1.73
C ALA A 487 27.44 14.93 2.92
N PHE A 488 27.34 13.61 3.02
CA PHE A 488 26.95 12.88 4.23
C PHE A 488 28.19 12.08 4.68
N GLY A 489 28.83 12.49 5.78
CA GLY A 489 30.13 11.97 6.16
C GLY A 489 31.16 12.14 5.05
N ASP A 490 31.76 11.04 4.62
CA ASP A 490 32.74 11.01 3.53
C ASP A 490 32.13 10.93 2.13
N LEU A 491 30.80 10.72 2.03
CA LEU A 491 30.09 10.56 0.76
C LEU A 491 29.66 11.93 0.23
N LYS A 492 30.32 12.42 -0.83
CA LYS A 492 29.94 13.66 -1.50
C LYS A 492 28.61 13.50 -2.21
N VAL A 493 27.75 14.53 -2.13
CA VAL A 493 26.52 14.58 -2.94
C VAL A 493 26.90 14.86 -4.39
N GLU A 494 26.59 13.95 -5.29
CA GLU A 494 26.84 14.09 -6.73
C GLU A 494 25.70 14.87 -7.40
N LYS A 495 24.44 14.51 -7.11
CA LYS A 495 23.26 15.22 -7.59
C LYS A 495 22.26 15.46 -6.48
N PHE A 496 21.64 16.61 -6.52
CA PHE A 496 20.55 16.99 -5.65
C PHE A 496 19.26 17.17 -6.47
N ARG A 497 18.19 16.47 -6.09
CA ARG A 497 16.88 16.58 -6.74
C ARG A 497 15.87 17.20 -5.77
N ASP A 498 15.26 18.28 -6.18
CA ASP A 498 14.13 18.92 -5.49
C ASP A 498 12.87 18.76 -6.33
N TYR A 499 12.04 17.81 -5.95
CA TYR A 499 10.80 17.51 -6.69
C TYR A 499 9.73 18.60 -6.53
N LEU A 500 9.79 19.43 -5.46
CA LEU A 500 8.84 20.53 -5.29
C LEU A 500 9.08 21.64 -6.32
N ASN A 501 10.33 21.93 -6.61
CA ASN A 501 10.74 22.95 -7.56
C ASN A 501 11.06 22.38 -8.97
N ASP A 502 10.91 21.08 -9.15
CA ASP A 502 11.20 20.37 -10.41
C ASP A 502 12.60 20.64 -10.93
N VAL A 503 13.61 20.51 -10.05
CA VAL A 503 15.01 20.75 -10.41
C VAL A 503 15.92 19.62 -9.94
N VAL A 504 16.85 19.26 -10.81
CA VAL A 504 18.01 18.40 -10.51
C VAL A 504 19.26 19.27 -10.69
N ILE A 505 20.11 19.29 -9.67
CA ILE A 505 21.37 20.05 -9.69
C ILE A 505 22.53 19.05 -9.65
N ASP A 506 23.39 19.07 -10.64
CA ASP A 506 24.69 18.43 -10.58
C ASP A 506 25.58 19.27 -9.64
N MET A 507 26.03 18.66 -8.55
CA MET A 507 26.70 19.39 -7.47
C MET A 507 28.15 19.78 -7.78
N GLU A 508 28.75 19.18 -8.80
CA GLU A 508 30.10 19.52 -9.25
C GLU A 508 30.07 20.65 -10.31
N SER A 509 29.27 20.47 -11.36
CA SER A 509 29.19 21.44 -12.47
C SER A 509 28.22 22.60 -12.20
N GLY A 510 27.24 22.42 -11.31
CA GLY A 510 26.16 23.37 -11.08
C GLY A 510 25.08 23.35 -12.18
N GLU A 511 25.17 22.43 -13.13
CA GLU A 511 24.16 22.25 -14.19
C GLU A 511 22.81 21.90 -13.61
N LYS A 512 21.75 22.48 -14.17
CA LYS A 512 20.36 22.24 -13.75
C LYS A 512 19.54 21.62 -14.86
N THR A 513 18.83 20.56 -14.49
CA THR A 513 17.83 19.90 -15.34
C THR A 513 16.51 19.73 -14.57
N THR A 514 15.51 19.08 -15.17
CA THR A 514 14.23 18.80 -14.51
C THR A 514 14.19 17.35 -13.99
N THR A 515 13.34 17.11 -12.98
CA THR A 515 13.12 15.74 -12.44
C THR A 515 12.28 14.88 -13.41
N GLY A 516 11.45 15.51 -14.23
CA GLY A 516 10.51 14.83 -15.13
C GLY A 516 9.33 14.16 -14.42
N LEU A 517 9.15 14.41 -13.12
CA LEU A 517 8.06 13.86 -12.30
C LEU A 517 7.15 14.97 -11.76
N PRO A 518 5.91 14.64 -11.34
CA PRO A 518 5.01 15.61 -10.73
C PRO A 518 5.64 16.29 -9.50
N LYS A 519 5.22 17.51 -9.20
CA LYS A 519 5.70 18.24 -8.02
C LYS A 519 5.31 17.52 -6.73
N SER A 520 6.29 17.33 -5.86
CA SER A 520 6.11 16.71 -4.55
C SER A 520 7.14 17.25 -3.56
N ASN A 521 6.77 17.37 -2.29
CA ASN A 521 7.69 17.82 -1.24
C ASN A 521 8.68 16.71 -0.86
N VAL A 522 9.59 16.40 -1.78
CA VAL A 522 10.60 15.34 -1.66
C VAL A 522 11.95 15.90 -2.08
N LEU A 523 12.99 15.56 -1.34
CA LEU A 523 14.39 15.85 -1.67
C LEU A 523 15.15 14.54 -1.79
N TYR A 524 15.98 14.43 -2.84
CA TYR A 524 16.75 13.23 -3.11
C TYR A 524 18.23 13.60 -3.36
N PHE A 525 19.13 12.86 -2.74
CA PHE A 525 20.57 13.05 -2.81
C PHE A 525 21.21 11.80 -3.41
N GLU A 526 21.78 11.93 -4.59
CA GLU A 526 22.60 10.88 -5.20
C GLU A 526 24.02 10.95 -4.63
N LEU A 527 24.55 9.80 -4.24
CA LEU A 527 25.86 9.64 -3.62
C LEU A 527 26.69 8.66 -4.45
N PRO A 528 28.02 8.60 -4.26
CA PRO A 528 28.89 7.67 -4.98
C PRO A 528 28.48 6.20 -4.75
N ASP A 529 28.89 5.33 -5.66
CA ASP A 529 28.76 3.87 -5.56
C ASP A 529 27.31 3.37 -5.39
N ASN A 530 26.37 4.03 -6.05
CA ASN A 530 24.91 3.75 -5.94
C ASN A 530 24.32 4.00 -4.55
N ALA A 531 25.00 4.73 -3.68
CA ALA A 531 24.41 5.19 -2.43
C ALA A 531 23.45 6.36 -2.67
N TRP A 532 22.47 6.52 -1.81
CA TRP A 532 21.49 7.58 -1.92
C TRP A 532 20.77 7.84 -0.59
N CYS A 533 20.21 9.05 -0.47
CA CYS A 533 19.35 9.44 0.62
C CYS A 533 18.14 10.22 0.07
N CYS A 534 16.96 9.96 0.59
CA CYS A 534 15.73 10.67 0.20
C CYS A 534 14.97 11.13 1.44
N ALA A 535 14.69 12.42 1.55
CA ALA A 535 13.90 13.02 2.61
C ALA A 535 12.46 13.27 2.14
N ARG A 536 11.48 12.72 2.87
CA ARG A 536 10.06 12.84 2.54
C ARG A 536 9.23 13.03 3.80
N PRO A 537 8.55 14.18 3.99
CA PRO A 537 7.59 14.36 5.06
C PRO A 537 6.31 13.56 4.79
N SER A 538 5.64 13.12 5.84
CA SER A 538 4.30 12.53 5.75
C SER A 538 3.27 13.61 5.41
N GLY A 539 2.32 13.29 4.53
CA GLY A 539 1.21 14.19 4.22
C GLY A 539 0.10 14.20 5.27
N THR A 540 0.09 13.24 6.20
CA THR A 540 -1.04 13.04 7.14
C THR A 540 -0.64 13.06 8.61
N GLU A 541 0.63 12.92 8.92
CA GLU A 541 1.15 12.84 10.29
C GLU A 541 2.40 13.72 10.43
N PRO A 542 2.70 14.28 11.60
CA PRO A 542 3.92 15.05 11.84
C PRO A 542 5.16 14.13 11.89
N LYS A 543 5.49 13.55 10.75
CA LYS A 543 6.61 12.63 10.55
C LYS A 543 7.41 13.01 9.32
N ILE A 544 8.72 12.82 9.37
CA ILE A 544 9.60 12.86 8.21
C ILE A 544 10.39 11.55 8.14
N LYS A 545 10.47 11.00 6.95
CA LYS A 545 11.19 9.78 6.65
C LYS A 545 12.42 10.09 5.81
N PHE A 546 13.52 9.48 6.20
CA PHE A 546 14.75 9.44 5.43
C PHE A 546 14.96 8.01 4.95
N TYR A 547 14.82 7.81 3.65
CA TYR A 547 15.14 6.54 3.00
C TYR A 547 16.59 6.58 2.55
N MET A 548 17.31 5.50 2.72
CA MET A 548 18.72 5.39 2.36
C MET A 548 19.01 4.04 1.74
N GLY A 549 19.93 4.03 0.79
CA GLY A 549 20.41 2.80 0.18
C GLY A 549 21.89 2.87 -0.11
N VAL A 550 22.53 1.72 -0.10
CA VAL A 550 23.96 1.55 -0.41
C VAL A 550 24.18 0.27 -1.21
N LYS A 551 25.37 0.16 -1.82
CA LYS A 551 25.88 -1.07 -2.42
C LYS A 551 27.19 -1.46 -1.72
N GLY A 552 27.27 -2.70 -1.25
CA GLY A 552 28.46 -3.27 -0.62
C GLY A 552 29.15 -4.33 -1.49
N ASN A 553 30.26 -4.84 -0.97
CA ASN A 553 31.02 -5.96 -1.55
C ASN A 553 30.68 -7.30 -0.89
N SER A 554 29.95 -7.27 0.22
CA SER A 554 29.37 -8.40 0.95
C SER A 554 28.13 -7.96 1.70
N ILE A 555 27.38 -8.89 2.28
CA ILE A 555 26.23 -8.59 3.14
C ILE A 555 26.66 -7.73 4.34
N GLU A 556 27.76 -8.11 4.98
CA GLU A 556 28.33 -7.40 6.14
C GLU A 556 28.82 -5.99 5.77
N ASP A 557 29.49 -5.84 4.62
CA ASP A 557 29.95 -4.54 4.12
C ASP A 557 28.76 -3.61 3.81
N ALA A 558 27.72 -4.13 3.16
CA ALA A 558 26.50 -3.36 2.88
C ALA A 558 25.79 -2.93 4.18
N GLN A 559 25.72 -3.81 5.18
CA GLN A 559 25.15 -3.49 6.49
C GLN A 559 25.94 -2.38 7.18
N ALA A 560 27.26 -2.50 7.24
CA ALA A 560 28.12 -1.48 7.84
C ALA A 560 28.01 -0.11 7.13
N LYS A 561 27.96 -0.11 5.79
CA LYS A 561 27.78 1.10 4.99
C LYS A 561 26.45 1.79 5.23
N VAL A 562 25.34 1.05 5.29
CA VAL A 562 24.02 1.64 5.52
C VAL A 562 23.87 2.18 6.94
N GLU A 563 24.45 1.52 7.94
CA GLU A 563 24.49 2.00 9.31
C GLU A 563 25.29 3.31 9.40
N LYS A 564 26.49 3.36 8.78
CA LYS A 564 27.29 4.59 8.73
C LYS A 564 26.54 5.73 8.05
N LEU A 565 25.94 5.49 6.89
CA LEU A 565 25.17 6.51 6.18
C LEU A 565 23.99 7.02 7.05
N THR A 566 23.34 6.14 7.81
CA THR A 566 22.26 6.53 8.72
C THR A 566 22.76 7.52 9.79
N GLU A 567 23.91 7.26 10.40
CA GLU A 567 24.50 8.16 11.39
C GLU A 567 24.97 9.48 10.76
N ASP A 568 25.55 9.43 9.55
CA ASP A 568 25.97 10.61 8.81
C ASP A 568 24.75 11.50 8.40
N VAL A 569 23.61 10.90 8.06
CA VAL A 569 22.36 11.63 7.80
C VAL A 569 21.85 12.29 9.08
N LYS A 570 21.82 11.58 10.20
CA LYS A 570 21.42 12.14 11.50
C LYS A 570 22.28 13.33 11.91
N ALA A 571 23.58 13.31 11.60
CA ALA A 571 24.51 14.39 11.95
C ALA A 571 24.28 15.70 11.17
N VAL A 572 23.59 15.64 10.03
CA VAL A 572 23.26 16.81 9.19
C VAL A 572 21.95 17.48 9.61
N LEU A 573 21.06 16.75 10.27
CA LEU A 573 19.75 17.23 10.68
C LEU A 573 19.80 18.09 11.94
#